data_5b64b542d2d062f063093ea0b1c3ff84
#
_entry.id   5b64b542d2d062f063093ea0b1c3ff84
#
_cell.length_a   1.000
_cell.length_b   1.000
_cell.length_c   1.000
_cell.angle_alpha   90.00
_cell.angle_beta   90.00
_cell.angle_gamma   90.00
#
_symmetry.space_group_name_H-M   'P 1'
#
loop_
_entity.id
_entity.type
_entity.pdbx_description
1 polymer ?
#
loop_
_entity_poly.entity_id
_entity_poly.type
_entity_poly.pdbx_seq_one_letter_code
_entity_poly.pdbx_strand_id
1 'polypeptide(L)' 'MKLLKTIEKIIKEAEEQYNNACESCVPVEELDRLEKHYKDSLKLLKMYKSNEDKKKVKRG' A
#
# COMPACT_ATOMS: atom_id res chain seq x y z
N MET A 1 -8.52 3.99 13.12
CA MET A 1 -9.20 4.92 12.64
C MET A 1 -8.49 5.76 11.67
N LYS A 2 -7.82 6.77 12.09
CA LYS A 2 -7.12 7.61 11.20
C LYS A 2 -5.98 6.91 10.53
N LEU A 3 -5.37 5.98 11.22
CA LEU A 3 -4.24 5.27 10.67
C LEU A 3 -4.64 4.48 9.43
N LEU A 4 -5.79 3.85 9.46
CA LEU A 4 -6.24 3.07 8.32
C LEU A 4 -6.43 3.98 7.11
N LYS A 5 -7.02 5.13 7.30
CA LYS A 5 -7.22 6.05 6.21
C LYS A 5 -5.90 6.53 5.66
N THR A 6 -4.93 6.77 6.51
CA THR A 6 -3.63 7.22 6.08
C THR A 6 -2.97 6.15 5.22
N ILE A 7 -3.08 4.90 5.64
CA ILE A 7 -2.47 3.81 4.89
C ILE A 7 -3.14 3.68 3.53
N GLU A 8 -4.45 3.79 3.50
CA GLU A 8 -5.17 3.69 2.24
C GLU A 8 -4.77 4.81 1.30
N LYS A 9 -4.55 6.00 1.84
CA LYS A 9 -4.15 7.12 1.03
C LYS A 9 -2.76 6.87 0.45
N ILE A 10 -1.85 6.33 1.26
CA ILE A 10 -0.51 6.05 0.79
C ILE A 10 -0.57 5.04 -0.34
N ILE A 11 -1.40 4.02 -0.22
CA ILE A 11 -1.51 3.01 -1.25
C ILE A 11 -2.05 3.62 -2.53
N LYS A 12 -3.06 4.46 -2.41
CA LYS A 12 -3.62 5.08 -3.58
C LYS A 12 -2.61 5.95 -4.30
N GLU A 13 -1.84 6.71 -3.55
CA GLU A 13 -0.82 7.56 -4.14
C GLU A 13 0.26 6.72 -4.80
N ALA A 14 0.65 5.64 -4.16
CA ALA A 14 1.68 4.78 -4.73
C ALA A 14 1.19 4.16 -6.02
N GLU A 15 -0.07 3.77 -6.07
CA GLU A 15 -0.62 3.17 -7.26
C GLU A 15 -0.67 4.19 -8.38
N GLU A 16 -1.06 5.42 -8.07
CA GLU A 16 -1.13 6.46 -9.07
C GLU A 16 0.25 6.76 -9.62
N GLN A 17 1.23 6.85 -8.75
CA GLN A 17 2.59 7.12 -9.19
C GLN A 17 3.11 6.01 -10.08
N TYR A 18 2.81 4.77 -9.72
CA TYR A 18 3.27 3.64 -10.51
C TYR A 18 2.61 3.68 -11.88
N ASN A 19 1.32 3.96 -11.95
CA ASN A 19 0.62 4.03 -13.21
C ASN A 19 1.15 5.17 -14.07
N ASN A 20 1.41 6.31 -13.46
CA ASN A 20 1.95 7.45 -14.19
C ASN A 20 3.34 7.12 -14.72
N ALA A 21 4.13 6.45 -13.94
CA ALA A 21 5.47 6.08 -14.37
C ALA A 21 5.41 5.12 -15.55
N CYS A 22 4.47 4.19 -15.53
CA CYS A 22 4.32 3.27 -16.62
C CYS A 22 3.98 4.00 -17.90
N GLU A 23 3.14 5.01 -17.80
CA GLU A 23 2.76 5.76 -18.97
C GLU A 23 3.86 6.68 -19.44
N SER A 24 4.69 7.15 -18.52
CA SER A 24 5.75 8.09 -18.86
C SER A 24 7.02 7.42 -19.34
N CYS A 25 7.05 6.10 -19.39
CA CYS A 25 8.23 5.41 -19.87
C CYS A 25 9.46 5.74 -19.04
N VAL A 26 9.33 5.67 -17.74
CA VAL A 26 10.49 5.92 -16.90
C VAL A 26 11.39 4.70 -16.89
N PRO A 27 12.63 4.84 -16.43
CA PRO A 27 13.57 3.73 -16.39
C PRO A 27 13.06 2.59 -15.53
N VAL A 28 13.53 1.39 -15.85
CA VAL A 28 13.12 0.21 -15.11
C VAL A 28 13.45 0.35 -13.63
N GLU A 29 14.57 0.98 -13.33
CA GLU A 29 14.96 1.16 -11.94
C GLU A 29 13.91 1.92 -11.16
N GLU A 30 13.37 2.95 -11.79
CA GLU A 30 12.37 3.76 -11.13
C GLU A 30 11.08 2.96 -10.98
N LEU A 31 10.69 2.21 -11.99
CA LEU A 31 9.51 1.39 -11.93
C LEU A 31 9.65 0.37 -10.81
N ASP A 32 10.83 -0.21 -10.70
CA ASP A 32 11.07 -1.20 -9.66
C ASP A 32 10.89 -0.58 -8.29
N ARG A 33 11.39 0.62 -8.10
CA ARG A 33 11.29 1.29 -6.84
C ARG A 33 9.83 1.60 -6.50
N LEU A 34 9.07 2.08 -7.48
CA LEU A 34 7.69 2.40 -7.25
C LEU A 34 6.87 1.15 -6.96
N GLU A 35 7.18 0.08 -7.68
CA GLU A 35 6.47 -1.16 -7.47
C GLU A 35 6.74 -1.69 -6.06
N LYS A 36 7.97 -1.59 -5.61
CA LYS A 36 8.32 -2.06 -4.29
C LYS A 36 7.59 -1.24 -3.23
N HIS A 37 7.53 0.07 -3.43
CA HIS A 37 6.86 0.94 -2.48
C HIS A 37 5.36 0.58 -2.43
N TYR A 38 4.77 0.32 -3.57
CA TYR A 38 3.37 -0.02 -3.64
C TYR A 38 3.11 -1.35 -2.92
N LYS A 39 3.96 -2.34 -3.15
CA LYS A 39 3.80 -3.63 -2.51
C LYS A 39 3.99 -3.53 -1.01
N ASP A 40 4.94 -2.71 -0.58
CA ASP A 40 5.17 -2.52 0.84
C ASP A 40 3.95 -1.89 1.48
N SER A 41 3.33 -0.94 0.81
CA SER A 41 2.15 -0.29 1.35
C SER A 41 1.00 -1.28 1.48
N LEU A 42 0.84 -2.16 0.49
CA LEU A 42 -0.20 -3.16 0.55
C LEU A 42 0.04 -4.12 1.70
N LYS A 43 1.30 -4.45 1.91
CA LYS A 43 1.63 -5.36 3.00
C LYS A 43 1.31 -4.71 4.33
N LEU A 44 1.60 -3.43 4.45
CA LEU A 44 1.32 -2.71 5.67
C LEU A 44 -0.19 -2.73 5.95
N LEU A 45 -0.99 -2.49 4.93
CA LEU A 45 -2.43 -2.48 5.11
C LEU A 45 -2.91 -3.86 5.54
N LYS A 46 -2.36 -4.89 4.95
CA LYS A 46 -2.74 -6.24 5.29
C LYS A 46 -2.42 -6.54 6.75
N MET A 47 -1.26 -6.13 7.20
CA MET A 47 -0.89 -6.37 8.57
C MET A 47 -1.79 -5.61 9.54
N TYR A 48 -2.13 -4.40 9.17
CA TYR A 48 -2.98 -3.59 10.03
C TYR A 48 -4.36 -4.21 10.14
N LYS A 49 -4.91 -4.65 9.02
CA LYS A 49 -6.23 -5.27 9.03
C LYS A 49 -6.22 -6.59 9.77
N SER A 50 -5.14 -7.33 9.62
CA SER A 50 -5.03 -8.61 10.28
C SER A 50 -5.05 -8.41 11.80
N ASN A 51 -4.37 -7.36 12.26
CA ASN A 51 -4.36 -7.08 13.67
C ASN A 51 -5.75 -6.73 14.17
N GLU A 52 -6.49 -5.95 13.41
CA GLU A 52 -7.82 -5.59 13.80
C GLU A 52 -8.73 -6.82 13.83
N ASP A 53 -8.57 -7.68 12.86
CA ASP A 53 -9.37 -8.87 12.79
C ASP A 53 -9.10 -9.76 13.99
N LYS A 54 -7.84 -9.87 14.35
CA LYS A 54 -7.49 -10.67 15.49
C LYS A 54 -8.15 -10.15 16.74
N LYS A 55 -8.14 -8.87 16.93
CA LYS A 55 -8.74 -8.29 18.08
C LYS A 55 -10.20 -8.59 18.14
N LYS A 56 -10.88 -8.50 17.03
CA LYS A 56 -12.29 -8.78 17.02
C LYS A 56 -12.58 -10.22 17.27
N VAL A 57 -11.94 -11.06 16.58
CA VAL A 57 -12.17 -12.46 16.72
C VAL A 57 -11.89 -12.97 18.07
N LYS A 58 -10.94 -12.38 18.72
CA LYS A 58 -10.61 -12.86 19.98
C LYS A 58 -11.73 -12.96 20.86
N ARG A 59 -12.63 -12.17 20.83
CA ARG A 59 -13.61 -12.22 21.74
C ARG A 59 -14.37 -13.41 21.57
N GLY A 60 -14.35 -13.89 20.51
CA GLY A 60 -15.16 -15.04 20.26
C GLY A 60 -15.06 -16.10 21.25
#